data_703582358a3325256a1288460bf86d8c
#
_entry.id   703582358a3325256a1288460bf86d8c
#
_cell.length_a   1.000
_cell.length_b   1.000
_cell.length_c   1.000
_cell.angle_alpha   90.00
_cell.angle_beta   90.00
_cell.angle_gamma   90.00
#
_symmetry.space_group_name_H-M   'P 1'
#
loop_
_entity.id
_entity.type
_entity.pdbx_description
1 polymer ?
#
loop_
_entity_poly.entity_id
_entity_poly.type
_entity_poly.pdbx_seq_one_letter_code
_entity_poly.pdbx_strand_id
1 'polypeptide(L)'
;DLAAAGYHAVHHSAGRWAGVAIVARQELELTEPVSGLPGELRTDEARWIEATAGGMRIVSTYVPNGRAVDTPTFTEKLTFLDAAAQRAALLGAGEQPVIIGGDLNVTRTDLDVYEPAAFIGSTHVTADERGRLEAMLEAGDLVDAYRHLHPDDQQFTWWDYRQGAFHRGLGLRIDYLLASSSIASGLEECGIARDFRKGRKPSDHAPLLCVLR
;
A
#
# COMPACT_ATOMS: atom_id res chain seq x y z
N ASP A 1 -11.76 17.13 -12.81
CA ASP A 1 -10.62 18.00 -12.58
C ASP A 1 -10.43 18.19 -11.07
N LEU A 2 -9.29 17.75 -10.52
CA LEU A 2 -9.00 17.82 -9.08
C LEU A 2 -9.01 19.25 -8.56
N ALA A 3 -8.44 20.18 -9.32
CA ALA A 3 -8.39 21.58 -8.92
C ALA A 3 -9.78 22.21 -8.77
N ALA A 4 -10.71 21.92 -9.68
CA ALA A 4 -12.10 22.35 -9.59
C ALA A 4 -12.84 21.73 -8.40
N ALA A 5 -12.40 20.58 -7.91
CA ALA A 5 -12.93 19.92 -6.71
C ALA A 5 -12.24 20.37 -5.41
N GLY A 6 -11.32 21.35 -5.46
CA GLY A 6 -10.61 21.86 -4.29
C GLY A 6 -9.43 21.00 -3.84
N TYR A 7 -8.83 20.26 -4.79
CA TYR A 7 -7.67 19.41 -4.52
C TYR A 7 -6.51 19.77 -5.43
N HIS A 8 -5.30 19.45 -4.97
CA HIS A 8 -4.10 19.40 -5.77
C HIS A 8 -3.38 18.07 -5.58
N ALA A 9 -2.40 17.78 -6.44
CA ALA A 9 -1.72 16.48 -6.40
C ALA A 9 -0.28 16.61 -6.85
N VAL A 10 0.57 15.76 -6.28
CA VAL A 10 1.83 15.34 -6.87
C VAL A 10 1.67 13.89 -7.37
N HIS A 11 2.25 13.58 -8.51
CA HIS A 11 2.09 12.27 -9.10
C HIS A 11 3.36 11.82 -9.83
N HIS A 12 3.54 10.51 -9.89
CA HIS A 12 4.49 9.86 -10.75
C HIS A 12 3.72 8.89 -11.65
N SER A 13 3.82 9.06 -12.96
CA SER A 13 3.08 8.25 -13.92
C SER A 13 3.95 7.85 -15.10
N ALA A 14 3.90 6.58 -15.49
CA ALA A 14 4.62 6.03 -16.61
C ALA A 14 3.70 5.09 -17.42
N GLY A 15 3.36 5.51 -18.61
CA GLY A 15 2.54 4.71 -19.52
C GLY A 15 1.13 4.42 -18.98
N ARG A 16 0.63 3.22 -19.32
CA ARG A 16 -0.77 2.81 -19.08
C ARG A 16 -0.96 2.05 -17.76
N TRP A 17 0.08 1.40 -17.25
CA TRP A 17 -0.07 0.32 -16.28
C TRP A 17 0.49 0.62 -14.89
N ALA A 18 1.26 1.67 -14.74
CA ALA A 18 1.83 2.08 -13.48
C ALA A 18 1.63 3.58 -13.27
N GLY A 19 1.30 3.95 -12.05
CA GLY A 19 1.12 5.34 -11.63
C GLY A 19 0.73 5.40 -10.16
N VAL A 20 1.32 6.37 -9.46
CA VAL A 20 1.05 6.67 -8.06
C VAL A 20 0.86 8.17 -7.89
N ALA A 21 0.05 8.57 -6.91
CA ALA A 21 -0.21 9.97 -6.63
C ALA A 21 -0.48 10.19 -5.14
N ILE A 22 -0.17 11.38 -4.68
CA ILE A 22 -0.61 11.92 -3.40
C ILE A 22 -1.51 13.11 -3.72
N VAL A 23 -2.74 13.07 -3.25
CA VAL A 23 -3.75 14.10 -3.46
C VAL A 23 -4.11 14.72 -2.13
N ALA A 24 -4.10 16.04 -2.06
CA ALA A 24 -4.45 16.79 -0.86
C ALA A 24 -5.49 17.87 -1.16
N ARG A 25 -6.25 18.28 -0.13
CA ARG A 25 -7.06 19.49 -0.20
C ARG A 25 -6.14 20.70 -0.39
N GLN A 26 -6.65 21.76 -1.04
CA GLN A 26 -5.86 22.95 -1.38
C GLN A 26 -5.24 23.64 -0.14
N GLU A 27 -5.87 23.51 1.01
CA GLU A 27 -5.38 24.08 2.27
C GLU A 27 -4.16 23.34 2.85
N LEU A 28 -3.94 22.09 2.43
CA LEU A 28 -2.83 21.27 2.87
C LEU A 28 -1.76 21.20 1.79
N GLU A 29 -0.70 21.99 1.97
CA GLU A 29 0.40 22.05 1.01
C GLU A 29 1.13 20.70 0.88
N LEU A 30 1.46 20.33 -0.36
CA LEU A 30 2.34 19.18 -0.70
C LEU A 30 3.71 19.73 -1.08
N THR A 31 4.72 19.46 -0.26
CA THR A 31 6.09 19.96 -0.46
C THR A 31 7.08 18.79 -0.66
N GLU A 32 8.25 19.10 -1.16
CA GLU A 32 9.39 18.18 -1.34
C GLU A 32 9.03 16.87 -2.05
N PRO A 33 8.36 16.90 -3.23
CA PRO A 33 8.01 15.68 -3.93
C PRO A 33 9.27 14.96 -4.43
N VAL A 34 9.32 13.64 -4.21
CA VAL A 34 10.38 12.74 -4.70
C VAL A 34 9.72 11.57 -5.43
N SER A 35 10.07 11.36 -6.68
CA SER A 35 9.55 10.28 -7.52
C SER A 35 10.59 9.19 -7.73
N GLY A 36 10.13 7.94 -7.79
CA GLY A 36 10.96 6.76 -7.97
C GLY A 36 11.56 6.23 -6.66
N LEU A 37 11.94 4.97 -6.68
CA LEU A 37 12.50 4.26 -5.53
C LEU A 37 13.95 3.86 -5.83
N PRO A 38 14.94 4.43 -5.13
CA PRO A 38 16.34 3.99 -5.32
C PRO A 38 16.49 2.49 -5.08
N GLY A 39 17.11 1.79 -6.04
CA GLY A 39 17.30 0.34 -5.97
C GLY A 39 16.22 -0.51 -6.65
N GLU A 40 15.13 0.09 -7.14
CA GLU A 40 14.16 -0.64 -7.98
C GLU A 40 14.78 -1.02 -9.34
N LEU A 41 14.37 -2.17 -9.88
CA LEU A 41 14.88 -2.65 -11.19
C LEU A 41 14.18 -1.97 -12.38
N ARG A 42 12.92 -1.55 -12.20
CA ARG A 42 12.09 -0.98 -13.26
C ARG A 42 11.92 0.52 -13.06
N THR A 43 12.97 1.28 -13.28
CA THR A 43 12.95 2.75 -13.20
C THR A 43 12.10 3.43 -14.28
N ASP A 44 11.66 2.66 -15.28
CA ASP A 44 10.69 3.06 -16.31
C ASP A 44 9.22 2.93 -15.85
N GLU A 45 8.97 2.34 -14.68
CA GLU A 45 7.64 2.22 -14.08
C GLU A 45 7.47 3.20 -12.92
N ALA A 46 6.31 3.86 -12.86
CA ALA A 46 5.99 4.85 -11.85
C ALA A 46 5.28 4.17 -10.65
N ARG A 47 6.04 3.72 -9.66
CA ARG A 47 5.54 2.91 -8.55
C ARG A 47 5.76 3.49 -7.17
N TRP A 48 6.47 4.61 -7.07
CA TRP A 48 6.79 5.26 -5.80
C TRP A 48 6.79 6.77 -5.94
N ILE A 49 6.10 7.46 -5.03
CA ILE A 49 6.17 8.92 -4.86
C ILE A 49 6.07 9.27 -3.40
N GLU A 50 6.79 10.28 -2.99
CA GLU A 50 6.80 10.84 -1.65
C GLU A 50 6.49 12.33 -1.70
N ALA A 51 5.85 12.85 -0.66
CA ALA A 51 5.72 14.27 -0.41
C ALA A 51 5.54 14.53 1.08
N THR A 52 5.83 15.75 1.53
CA THR A 52 5.53 16.20 2.88
C THR A 52 4.19 16.92 2.89
N ALA A 53 3.31 16.55 3.82
CA ALA A 53 2.03 17.20 4.05
C ALA A 53 1.70 17.22 5.54
N GLY A 54 1.31 18.37 6.09
CA GLY A 54 0.94 18.51 7.50
C GLY A 54 2.05 18.08 8.48
N GLY A 55 3.31 18.25 8.10
CA GLY A 55 4.47 17.85 8.91
C GLY A 55 4.81 16.36 8.85
N MET A 56 4.09 15.56 8.06
CA MET A 56 4.32 14.12 7.89
C MET A 56 4.91 13.84 6.52
N ARG A 57 5.79 12.85 6.42
CA ARG A 57 6.27 12.31 5.15
C ARG A 57 5.30 11.23 4.68
N ILE A 58 4.65 11.48 3.56
CA ILE A 58 3.64 10.60 2.96
C ILE A 58 4.22 9.94 1.73
N VAL A 59 4.05 8.65 1.63
CA VAL A 59 4.47 7.83 0.49
C VAL A 59 3.23 7.18 -0.13
N SER A 60 3.12 7.24 -1.46
CA SER A 60 2.20 6.43 -2.23
C SER A 60 2.99 5.42 -3.06
N THR A 61 2.69 4.13 -2.89
CA THR A 61 3.41 3.07 -3.58
C THR A 61 2.48 2.04 -4.23
N TYR A 62 2.96 1.44 -5.31
CA TYR A 62 2.33 0.33 -6.01
C TYR A 62 3.36 -0.76 -6.29
N VAL A 63 3.48 -1.72 -5.38
CA VAL A 63 4.42 -2.84 -5.50
C VAL A 63 4.08 -3.71 -6.70
N PRO A 64 5.06 -4.15 -7.51
CA PRO A 64 4.79 -5.07 -8.62
C PRO A 64 3.99 -6.30 -8.19
N ASN A 65 3.04 -6.74 -9.02
CA ASN A 65 2.20 -7.90 -8.69
C ASN A 65 3.02 -9.21 -8.54
N GLY A 66 4.11 -9.38 -9.30
CA GLY A 66 4.94 -10.59 -9.29
C GLY A 66 4.39 -11.74 -10.13
N ARG A 67 3.12 -11.75 -10.45
CA ARG A 67 2.36 -12.70 -11.29
C ARG A 67 2.48 -14.17 -10.87
N ALA A 68 3.67 -14.75 -10.92
CA ALA A 68 3.93 -16.14 -10.56
C ALA A 68 5.31 -16.27 -9.91
N VAL A 69 5.43 -17.12 -8.90
CA VAL A 69 6.71 -17.45 -8.25
C VAL A 69 7.71 -18.00 -9.28
N ASP A 70 8.99 -17.90 -8.97
CA ASP A 70 10.10 -18.38 -9.81
C ASP A 70 10.16 -17.75 -11.22
N THR A 71 9.64 -16.53 -11.38
CA THR A 71 9.69 -15.76 -12.62
C THR A 71 10.49 -14.47 -12.47
N PRO A 72 11.00 -13.88 -13.57
CA PRO A 72 11.66 -12.57 -13.51
C PRO A 72 10.78 -11.48 -12.89
N THR A 73 9.47 -11.48 -13.14
CA THR A 73 8.53 -10.51 -12.54
C THR A 73 8.36 -10.70 -11.03
N PHE A 74 8.51 -11.93 -10.53
CA PHE A 74 8.53 -12.19 -9.10
C PHE A 74 9.84 -11.69 -8.47
N THR A 75 10.98 -11.89 -9.14
CA THR A 75 12.27 -11.33 -8.71
C THR A 75 12.22 -9.79 -8.68
N GLU A 76 11.64 -9.15 -9.67
CA GLU A 76 11.42 -7.69 -9.69
C GLU A 76 10.60 -7.22 -8.47
N LYS A 77 9.54 -7.95 -8.12
CA LYS A 77 8.73 -7.67 -6.93
C LYS A 77 9.54 -7.76 -5.64
N LEU A 78 10.29 -8.85 -5.46
CA LEU A 78 11.12 -9.04 -4.27
C LEU A 78 12.19 -7.94 -4.14
N THR A 79 12.85 -7.58 -5.25
CA THR A 79 13.83 -6.48 -5.27
C THR A 79 13.18 -5.14 -4.95
N PHE A 80 11.96 -4.88 -5.45
CA PHE A 80 11.22 -3.67 -5.10
C PHE A 80 10.91 -3.61 -3.60
N LEU A 81 10.48 -4.72 -2.99
CA LEU A 81 10.24 -4.79 -1.55
C LEU A 81 11.52 -4.59 -0.72
N ASP A 82 12.66 -5.14 -1.17
CA ASP A 82 13.96 -4.91 -0.53
C ASP A 82 14.36 -3.42 -0.59
N ALA A 83 14.17 -2.77 -1.74
CA ALA A 83 14.42 -1.34 -1.90
C ALA A 83 13.45 -0.48 -1.05
N ALA A 84 12.17 -0.88 -0.96
CA ALA A 84 11.18 -0.22 -0.12
C ALA A 84 11.54 -0.32 1.37
N ALA A 85 12.04 -1.48 1.84
CA ALA A 85 12.50 -1.65 3.21
C ALA A 85 13.71 -0.75 3.52
N GLN A 86 14.69 -0.64 2.60
CA GLN A 86 15.82 0.27 2.74
C GLN A 86 15.36 1.74 2.79
N ARG A 87 14.40 2.11 1.96
CA ARG A 87 13.85 3.47 1.97
C ARG A 87 13.08 3.75 3.24
N ALA A 88 12.27 2.79 3.73
CA ALA A 88 11.55 2.90 4.99
C ALA A 88 12.50 3.12 6.18
N ALA A 89 13.64 2.42 6.22
CA ALA A 89 14.68 2.63 7.23
C ALA A 89 15.21 4.07 7.24
N LEU A 90 15.49 4.63 6.05
CA LEU A 90 15.97 6.01 5.94
C LEU A 90 14.90 7.03 6.36
N LEU A 91 13.64 6.77 6.04
CA LEU A 91 12.52 7.63 6.44
C LEU A 91 12.26 7.54 7.94
N GLY A 92 12.28 6.33 8.52
CA GLY A 92 12.09 6.11 9.95
C GLY A 92 13.21 6.66 10.83
N ALA A 93 14.44 6.77 10.30
CA ALA A 93 15.55 7.42 10.97
C ALA A 93 15.47 8.96 10.94
N GLY A 94 14.55 9.53 10.17
CA GLY A 94 14.33 10.98 10.09
C GLY A 94 13.48 11.49 11.24
N GLU A 95 13.30 12.82 11.30
CA GLU A 95 12.51 13.49 12.36
C GLU A 95 11.01 13.54 12.06
N GLN A 96 10.64 13.39 10.78
CA GLN A 96 9.23 13.48 10.36
C GLN A 96 8.51 12.15 10.59
N PRO A 97 7.29 12.18 11.12
CA PRO A 97 6.42 11.01 11.10
C PRO A 97 6.14 10.54 9.67
N VAL A 98 6.02 9.23 9.47
CA VAL A 98 5.93 8.62 8.14
C VAL A 98 4.63 7.86 7.98
N ILE A 99 3.99 7.99 6.81
CA ILE A 99 2.90 7.13 6.35
C ILE A 99 3.28 6.57 4.97
N ILE A 100 3.31 5.25 4.83
CA ILE A 100 3.47 4.57 3.54
C ILE A 100 2.16 3.90 3.21
N GLY A 101 1.50 4.34 2.15
CA GLY A 101 0.21 3.81 1.72
C GLY A 101 0.22 3.31 0.29
N GLY A 102 -0.60 2.28 0.01
CA GLY A 102 -0.81 1.77 -1.34
C GLY A 102 -1.04 0.27 -1.41
N ASP A 103 -1.08 -0.23 -2.64
CA ASP A 103 -1.15 -1.66 -2.95
C ASP A 103 0.26 -2.28 -2.85
N LEU A 104 0.48 -3.04 -1.79
CA LEU A 104 1.75 -3.75 -1.56
C LEU A 104 1.78 -5.12 -2.24
N ASN A 105 0.66 -5.58 -2.78
CA ASN A 105 0.54 -6.90 -3.44
C ASN A 105 1.05 -8.08 -2.58
N VAL A 106 1.07 -7.94 -1.25
CA VAL A 106 1.48 -8.96 -0.28
C VAL A 106 0.41 -9.06 0.81
N THR A 107 0.04 -10.26 1.20
CA THR A 107 -0.77 -10.52 2.40
C THR A 107 0.17 -10.76 3.57
N ARG A 108 0.07 -9.99 4.63
CA ARG A 108 0.98 -10.07 5.77
C ARG A 108 0.86 -11.38 6.52
N THR A 109 -0.39 -11.83 6.75
CA THR A 109 -0.72 -13.03 7.51
C THR A 109 -1.82 -13.84 6.83
N ASP A 110 -2.16 -14.99 7.40
CA ASP A 110 -3.28 -15.81 6.91
C ASP A 110 -4.65 -15.16 7.16
N LEU A 111 -4.77 -14.23 8.12
CA LEU A 111 -5.97 -13.40 8.29
C LEU A 111 -6.24 -12.46 7.09
N ASP A 112 -5.24 -12.21 6.26
CA ASP A 112 -5.34 -11.33 5.11
C ASP A 112 -5.72 -12.07 3.82
N VAL A 113 -6.03 -13.37 3.94
CA VAL A 113 -6.36 -14.28 2.83
C VAL A 113 -7.66 -15.00 3.14
N TYR A 114 -8.59 -15.04 2.19
CA TYR A 114 -9.89 -15.73 2.40
C TYR A 114 -9.75 -17.24 2.61
N GLU A 115 -8.77 -17.88 1.97
CA GLU A 115 -8.48 -19.31 2.05
C GLU A 115 -6.98 -19.52 1.78
N PRO A 116 -6.13 -19.55 2.80
CA PRO A 116 -4.68 -19.68 2.63
C PRO A 116 -4.25 -20.89 1.83
N ALA A 117 -4.96 -22.03 1.99
CA ALA A 117 -4.64 -23.27 1.28
C ALA A 117 -4.79 -23.14 -0.25
N ALA A 118 -5.68 -22.27 -0.72
CA ALA A 118 -5.89 -22.01 -2.15
C ALA A 118 -4.73 -21.24 -2.81
N PHE A 119 -3.83 -20.62 -2.01
CA PHE A 119 -2.72 -19.82 -2.47
C PHE A 119 -1.35 -20.47 -2.32
N ILE A 120 -1.28 -21.72 -1.86
CA ILE A 120 -0.01 -22.44 -1.75
C ILE A 120 0.72 -22.45 -3.10
N GLY A 121 1.97 -21.93 -3.13
CA GLY A 121 2.76 -21.80 -4.35
C GLY A 121 2.41 -20.59 -5.24
N SER A 122 1.53 -19.71 -4.77
CA SER A 122 1.16 -18.50 -5.50
C SER A 122 1.88 -17.26 -4.94
N THR A 123 1.97 -16.19 -5.74
CA THR A 123 2.36 -14.86 -5.27
C THR A 123 1.38 -14.31 -4.22
N HIS A 124 1.74 -13.26 -3.54
CA HIS A 124 1.08 -12.56 -2.44
C HIS A 124 1.17 -13.23 -1.05
N VAL A 125 1.48 -14.51 -0.97
CA VAL A 125 1.43 -15.28 0.29
C VAL A 125 2.75 -15.95 0.65
N THR A 126 3.78 -15.84 -0.19
CA THR A 126 5.04 -16.54 0.04
C THR A 126 5.78 -16.02 1.27
N ALA A 127 6.57 -16.90 1.90
CA ALA A 127 7.41 -16.50 3.03
C ALA A 127 8.41 -15.38 2.64
N ASP A 128 8.91 -15.40 1.39
CA ASP A 128 9.82 -14.39 0.86
C ASP A 128 9.17 -13.00 0.75
N GLU A 129 7.92 -12.92 0.32
CA GLU A 129 7.17 -11.67 0.26
C GLU A 129 6.82 -11.16 1.65
N ARG A 130 6.27 -12.03 2.50
CA ARG A 130 5.89 -11.70 3.88
C ARG A 130 7.10 -11.26 4.71
N GLY A 131 8.22 -11.97 4.61
CA GLY A 131 9.45 -11.61 5.31
C GLY A 131 9.98 -10.22 4.93
N ARG A 132 9.86 -9.83 3.66
CA ARG A 132 10.25 -8.48 3.20
C ARG A 132 9.30 -7.39 3.67
N LEU A 133 8.01 -7.69 3.75
CA LEU A 133 7.04 -6.76 4.34
C LEU A 133 7.32 -6.56 5.83
N GLU A 134 7.60 -7.62 6.59
CA GLU A 134 7.99 -7.51 7.99
C GLU A 134 9.31 -6.73 8.15
N ALA A 135 10.31 -7.01 7.31
CA ALA A 135 11.57 -6.26 7.32
C ALA A 135 11.36 -4.76 7.04
N MET A 136 10.42 -4.40 6.16
CA MET A 136 10.07 -3.00 5.90
C MET A 136 9.40 -2.34 7.11
N LEU A 137 8.49 -3.06 7.79
CA LEU A 137 7.84 -2.58 9.02
C LEU A 137 8.88 -2.36 10.13
N GLU A 138 9.74 -3.34 10.38
CA GLU A 138 10.79 -3.26 11.41
C GLU A 138 11.79 -2.13 11.12
N ALA A 139 12.32 -2.08 9.88
CA ALA A 139 13.33 -1.12 9.49
C ALA A 139 12.84 0.34 9.55
N GLY A 140 11.56 0.58 9.25
CA GLY A 140 10.95 1.90 9.25
C GLY A 140 10.28 2.30 10.57
N ASP A 141 10.31 1.45 11.60
CA ASP A 141 9.48 1.59 12.82
C ASP A 141 8.00 1.85 12.48
N LEU A 142 7.46 1.02 11.58
CA LEU A 142 6.12 1.17 11.03
C LEU A 142 5.13 0.16 11.62
N VAL A 143 3.91 0.61 11.77
CA VAL A 143 2.77 -0.19 12.24
C VAL A 143 1.75 -0.29 11.11
N ASP A 144 1.22 -1.48 10.85
CA ASP A 144 0.06 -1.69 9.98
C ASP A 144 -1.17 -1.10 10.68
N ALA A 145 -1.63 0.06 10.23
CA ALA A 145 -2.68 0.84 10.89
C ALA A 145 -4.00 0.05 11.06
N TYR A 146 -4.38 -0.74 10.04
CA TYR A 146 -5.58 -1.56 10.13
C TYR A 146 -5.42 -2.65 11.20
N ARG A 147 -4.32 -3.41 11.14
CA ARG A 147 -4.07 -4.53 12.05
C ARG A 147 -3.81 -4.07 13.49
N HIS A 148 -3.31 -2.86 13.67
CA HIS A 148 -3.14 -2.23 14.99
C HIS A 148 -4.48 -2.07 15.73
N LEU A 149 -5.51 -1.59 15.02
CA LEU A 149 -6.84 -1.39 15.62
C LEU A 149 -7.73 -2.65 15.56
N HIS A 150 -7.45 -3.57 14.63
CA HIS A 150 -8.25 -4.77 14.38
C HIS A 150 -7.35 -6.02 14.35
N PRO A 151 -6.75 -6.44 15.49
CA PRO A 151 -5.74 -7.50 15.54
C PRO A 151 -6.25 -8.87 15.02
N ASP A 152 -7.51 -9.18 15.22
CA ASP A 152 -8.10 -10.48 14.92
C ASP A 152 -9.10 -10.46 13.75
N ASP A 153 -9.32 -9.29 13.13
CA ASP A 153 -10.37 -9.12 12.13
C ASP A 153 -9.92 -9.63 10.75
N GLN A 154 -10.79 -10.39 10.08
CA GLN A 154 -10.54 -10.84 8.72
C GLN A 154 -11.35 -10.00 7.73
N GLN A 155 -10.72 -9.01 7.14
CA GLN A 155 -11.28 -8.17 6.10
C GLN A 155 -10.32 -8.03 4.94
N PHE A 156 -10.84 -7.66 3.76
CA PHE A 156 -10.09 -7.62 2.53
C PHE A 156 -10.22 -6.26 1.86
N THR A 157 -9.22 -5.91 1.06
CA THR A 157 -9.18 -4.68 0.27
C THR A 157 -9.33 -4.95 -1.22
N TRP A 158 -9.10 -6.18 -1.68
CA TRP A 158 -9.15 -6.58 -3.07
C TRP A 158 -9.95 -7.85 -3.29
N TRP A 159 -10.68 -7.94 -4.45
CA TRP A 159 -11.42 -9.12 -4.92
C TRP A 159 -11.37 -9.18 -6.43
N ASP A 160 -10.98 -10.34 -6.98
CA ASP A 160 -11.00 -10.57 -8.43
C ASP A 160 -12.41 -10.28 -9.01
N TYR A 161 -12.46 -9.72 -10.22
CA TYR A 161 -13.71 -9.54 -10.95
C TYR A 161 -14.37 -10.87 -11.37
N ARG A 162 -13.56 -11.91 -11.49
CA ARG A 162 -14.01 -13.24 -11.96
C ARG A 162 -14.73 -14.00 -10.85
N GLN A 163 -15.58 -14.93 -11.25
CA GLN A 163 -16.25 -15.91 -10.38
C GLN A 163 -17.10 -15.30 -9.25
N GLY A 164 -17.49 -14.03 -9.35
CA GLY A 164 -18.26 -13.37 -8.29
C GLY A 164 -17.51 -13.25 -6.95
N ALA A 165 -16.17 -13.15 -6.98
CA ALA A 165 -15.32 -13.21 -5.81
C ALA A 165 -15.74 -12.22 -4.71
N PHE A 166 -16.13 -10.99 -5.07
CA PHE A 166 -16.60 -10.00 -4.11
C PHE A 166 -17.85 -10.47 -3.33
N HIS A 167 -18.85 -11.02 -4.03
CA HIS A 167 -20.09 -11.51 -3.40
C HIS A 167 -19.86 -12.76 -2.55
N ARG A 168 -18.87 -13.56 -2.92
CA ARG A 168 -18.48 -14.78 -2.20
C ARG A 168 -17.48 -14.53 -1.07
N GLY A 169 -16.99 -13.30 -0.93
CA GLY A 169 -15.99 -12.95 0.08
C GLY A 169 -14.59 -13.50 -0.18
N LEU A 170 -14.27 -13.85 -1.45
CA LEU A 170 -12.97 -14.42 -1.83
C LEU A 170 -11.96 -13.30 -2.08
N GLY A 171 -11.50 -12.66 -1.02
CA GLY A 171 -10.66 -11.46 -1.08
C GLY A 171 -9.27 -11.63 -0.47
N LEU A 172 -8.44 -10.64 -0.72
CA LEU A 172 -7.13 -10.46 -0.11
C LEU A 172 -7.05 -9.05 0.50
N ARG A 173 -6.34 -8.89 1.61
CA ARG A 173 -5.92 -7.59 2.10
C ARG A 173 -4.48 -7.36 1.66
N ILE A 174 -4.32 -6.54 0.64
CA ILE A 174 -3.04 -6.22 -0.02
C ILE A 174 -2.77 -4.72 -0.09
N ASP A 175 -3.74 -3.90 0.27
CA ASP A 175 -3.59 -2.45 0.44
C ASP A 175 -3.35 -2.13 1.91
N TYR A 176 -2.42 -1.22 2.17
CA TYR A 176 -1.96 -0.88 3.51
C TYR A 176 -1.87 0.63 3.72
N LEU A 177 -2.00 1.05 4.97
CA LEU A 177 -1.48 2.28 5.52
C LEU A 177 -0.52 1.88 6.65
N LEU A 178 0.76 2.00 6.38
CA LEU A 178 1.84 1.72 7.32
C LEU A 178 2.26 3.05 7.94
N ALA A 179 2.06 3.20 9.22
CA ALA A 179 2.29 4.45 9.94
C ALA A 179 3.43 4.30 10.95
N SER A 180 4.30 5.31 11.08
CA SER A 180 5.30 5.32 12.15
C SER A 180 4.65 5.20 13.53
N SER A 181 5.34 4.62 14.49
CA SER A 181 4.84 4.38 15.86
C SER A 181 4.31 5.66 16.51
N SER A 182 4.91 6.82 16.19
CA SER A 182 4.44 8.12 16.66
C SER A 182 3.05 8.49 16.15
N ILE A 183 2.71 8.15 14.88
CA ILE A 183 1.38 8.35 14.31
C ILE A 183 0.41 7.29 14.84
N ALA A 184 0.85 6.04 14.97
CA ALA A 184 0.00 4.93 15.40
C ALA A 184 -0.67 5.20 16.76
N SER A 185 0.01 5.90 17.66
CA SER A 185 -0.54 6.30 18.97
C SER A 185 -1.72 7.29 18.88
N GLY A 186 -1.89 7.98 17.76
CA GLY A 186 -2.98 8.92 17.48
C GLY A 186 -4.04 8.39 16.54
N LEU A 187 -3.97 7.11 16.14
CA LEU A 187 -4.99 6.47 15.31
C LEU A 187 -6.30 6.31 16.08
N GLU A 188 -7.37 6.94 15.59
CA GLU A 188 -8.72 6.81 16.14
C GLU A 188 -9.53 5.76 15.40
N GLU A 189 -9.44 5.75 14.07
CA GLU A 189 -10.17 4.81 13.22
C GLU A 189 -9.29 4.34 12.06
N CYS A 190 -9.46 3.09 11.67
CA CYS A 190 -8.94 2.55 10.42
C CYS A 190 -9.94 1.52 9.88
N GLY A 191 -10.45 1.72 8.67
CA GLY A 191 -11.50 0.89 8.13
C GLY A 191 -11.42 0.72 6.62
N ILE A 192 -11.96 -0.40 6.13
CA ILE A 192 -12.05 -0.71 4.70
C ILE A 192 -13.43 -0.31 4.20
N ALA A 193 -13.48 0.66 3.30
CA ALA A 193 -14.72 1.18 2.73
C ALA A 193 -15.27 0.23 1.64
N ARG A 194 -15.67 -0.97 2.05
CA ARG A 194 -16.10 -2.07 1.16
C ARG A 194 -17.25 -1.68 0.22
N ASP A 195 -18.07 -0.72 0.61
CA ASP A 195 -19.22 -0.28 -0.17
C ASP A 195 -18.83 0.40 -1.49
N PHE A 196 -17.60 0.89 -1.63
CA PHE A 196 -17.07 1.37 -2.92
C PHE A 196 -16.95 0.26 -3.98
N ARG A 197 -16.99 -1.01 -3.57
CA ARG A 197 -17.08 -2.16 -4.47
C ARG A 197 -18.49 -2.42 -5.00
N LYS A 198 -19.49 -1.74 -4.46
CA LYS A 198 -20.88 -1.80 -4.94
C LYS A 198 -21.10 -0.72 -6.00
N GLY A 199 -21.92 -0.99 -6.97
CA GLY A 199 -22.27 -0.01 -7.99
C GLY A 199 -21.84 -0.40 -9.40
N ARG A 200 -21.83 0.59 -10.30
CA ARG A 200 -21.59 0.35 -11.74
C ARG A 200 -20.09 0.42 -12.05
N LYS A 201 -19.51 -0.70 -12.50
CA LYS A 201 -18.08 -0.82 -12.86
C LYS A 201 -17.14 -0.32 -11.74
N PRO A 202 -17.25 -0.86 -10.52
CA PRO A 202 -16.37 -0.46 -9.42
C PRO A 202 -14.93 -0.91 -9.69
N SER A 203 -13.97 -0.33 -8.95
CA SER A 203 -12.60 -0.87 -8.84
C SER A 203 -12.65 -2.30 -8.26
N ASP A 204 -11.64 -3.12 -8.51
CA ASP A 204 -11.40 -4.40 -7.80
C ASP A 204 -10.82 -4.21 -6.40
N HIS A 205 -10.40 -2.99 -6.04
CA HIS A 205 -10.01 -2.60 -4.69
C HIS A 205 -11.09 -1.78 -3.98
N ALA A 206 -11.09 -1.84 -2.66
CA ALA A 206 -11.83 -0.95 -1.77
C ALA A 206 -10.86 0.01 -1.06
N PRO A 207 -11.21 1.29 -0.86
CA PRO A 207 -10.37 2.22 -0.12
C PRO A 207 -10.13 1.78 1.32
N LEU A 208 -8.89 1.93 1.78
CA LEU A 208 -8.53 1.88 3.19
C LEU A 208 -8.46 3.32 3.73
N LEU A 209 -9.17 3.60 4.80
CA LEU A 209 -9.33 4.94 5.38
C LEU A 209 -8.88 4.91 6.84
N CYS A 210 -8.11 5.93 7.25
CA CYS A 210 -7.73 6.14 8.64
C CYS A 210 -8.10 7.55 9.09
N VAL A 211 -8.40 7.69 10.37
CA VAL A 211 -8.59 8.96 11.07
C VAL A 211 -7.51 9.08 12.13
N LEU A 212 -6.81 10.22 12.09
CA LEU A 212 -5.79 10.61 13.05
C LEU A 212 -6.32 11.77 13.88
N ARG A 213 -5.96 11.76 15.17
CA ARG A 213 -6.22 12.89 16.08
C ARG A 213 -5.20 14.00 15.86
#